data_d90af62a573e7913772337bfffdb4062
#
_entry.id   d90af62a573e7913772337bfffdb4062
#
_cell.length_a   1.000
_cell.length_b   1.000
_cell.length_c   1.000
_cell.angle_alpha   90.00
_cell.angle_beta   90.00
_cell.angle_gamma   90.00
#
_symmetry.space_group_name_H-M   'P 1'
#
loop_
_entity.id
_entity.type
_entity.pdbx_description
1 polymer ?
#
loop_
_entity_poly.entity_id
_entity_poly.type
_entity_poly.pdbx_seq_one_letter_code
_entity_poly.pdbx_strand_id
1 'polypeptide(L)'
;MTKPTRISLIHATPLAIAPIAKSFKRLWPQASVFNILEDSLTADLKAANGNIAALITRFSALTRYAVDSGADGVLFTCSAFGPAIDAARAGVCVPVLKPNEAMISQALELGSKIALIATFAPSIAPVTAEFEDLARQASKTIDLRSICVPEAWAALQQGDAGTHDHLIAQASAEAVDCDVICFAQFSMTSASPATQTASGRPVLTTPDSAVAKLKTLLAPHSY
;
A
#
# COMPACT_ATOMS: atom_id res chain seq x y z
N MET A 1 30.24 0.75 12.52
CA MET A 1 28.79 1.03 12.46
C MET A 1 28.30 0.63 11.07
N THR A 2 27.37 -0.29 10.96
CA THR A 2 26.76 -0.67 9.68
C THR A 2 25.97 0.52 9.11
N LYS A 3 26.13 0.80 7.82
CA LYS A 3 25.38 1.85 7.12
C LYS A 3 23.87 1.56 7.25
N PRO A 4 23.02 2.54 7.64
CA PRO A 4 21.59 2.31 7.71
C PRO A 4 21.03 1.98 6.34
N THR A 5 20.09 1.03 6.28
CA THR A 5 19.39 0.65 5.06
C THR A 5 18.65 1.85 4.48
N ARG A 6 18.89 2.15 3.22
CA ARG A 6 18.34 3.31 2.51
C ARG A 6 17.14 2.91 1.67
N ILE A 7 15.99 3.51 1.95
CA ILE A 7 14.74 3.26 1.23
C ILE A 7 14.33 4.51 0.46
N SER A 8 14.04 4.38 -0.83
CA SER A 8 13.42 5.42 -1.62
C SER A 8 11.93 5.16 -1.79
N LEU A 9 11.12 6.14 -1.42
CA LEU A 9 9.68 6.14 -1.62
C LEU A 9 9.35 7.02 -2.83
N ILE A 10 8.59 6.47 -3.80
CA ILE A 10 8.19 7.20 -5.00
C ILE A 10 6.67 7.44 -4.94
N HIS A 11 6.30 8.71 -4.90
CA HIS A 11 4.94 9.18 -4.70
C HIS A 11 4.39 9.85 -5.96
N ALA A 12 3.12 9.58 -6.28
CA ALA A 12 2.35 10.33 -7.27
C ALA A 12 1.45 11.41 -6.63
N THR A 13 1.45 11.49 -5.28
CA THR A 13 0.70 12.49 -4.52
C THR A 13 1.36 12.71 -3.16
N PRO A 14 1.37 13.95 -2.65
CA PRO A 14 1.92 14.23 -1.32
C PRO A 14 1.12 13.58 -0.18
N LEU A 15 -0.14 13.21 -0.41
CA LEU A 15 -1.02 12.62 0.60
C LEU A 15 -0.52 11.26 1.13
N ALA A 16 0.29 10.54 0.35
CA ALA A 16 0.86 9.26 0.75
C ALA A 16 2.09 9.40 1.68
N ILE A 17 2.74 10.56 1.71
CA ILE A 17 4.02 10.75 2.42
C ILE A 17 3.87 10.58 3.93
N ALA A 18 2.91 11.27 4.55
CA ALA A 18 2.76 11.25 6.01
C ALA A 18 2.35 9.87 6.55
N PRO A 19 1.39 9.13 5.95
CA PRO A 19 1.04 7.79 6.40
C PRO A 19 2.21 6.81 6.36
N ILE A 20 2.94 6.73 5.25
CA ILE A 20 4.06 5.79 5.12
C ILE A 20 5.23 6.16 6.04
N ALA A 21 5.50 7.46 6.24
CA ALA A 21 6.53 7.91 7.18
C ALA A 21 6.22 7.51 8.63
N LYS A 22 4.94 7.57 9.04
CA LYS A 22 4.49 7.07 10.36
C LYS A 22 4.74 5.56 10.50
N SER A 23 4.45 4.79 9.46
CA SER A 23 4.69 3.33 9.46
C SER A 23 6.18 3.00 9.58
N PHE A 24 7.06 3.66 8.82
CA PHE A 24 8.51 3.48 8.97
C PHE A 24 8.99 3.85 10.37
N LYS A 25 8.58 5.00 10.91
CA LYS A 25 8.97 5.44 12.26
C LYS A 25 8.59 4.40 13.33
N ARG A 26 7.45 3.74 13.18
CA ARG A 26 6.94 2.76 14.14
C ARG A 26 7.56 1.38 13.94
N LEU A 27 7.68 0.89 12.70
CA LEU A 27 8.03 -0.50 12.40
C LEU A 27 9.51 -0.70 12.06
N TRP A 28 10.14 0.35 11.51
CA TRP A 28 11.55 0.27 11.10
C TRP A 28 12.29 1.61 11.25
N PRO A 29 12.42 2.13 12.49
CA PRO A 29 13.02 3.46 12.74
C PRO A 29 14.51 3.54 12.37
N GLN A 30 15.18 2.39 12.14
CA GLN A 30 16.59 2.35 11.73
C GLN A 30 16.79 2.58 10.23
N ALA A 31 15.73 2.47 9.41
CA ALA A 31 15.82 2.75 7.99
C ALA A 31 15.96 4.25 7.72
N SER A 32 16.83 4.59 6.77
CA SER A 32 16.93 5.94 6.22
C SER A 32 15.97 6.07 5.04
N VAL A 33 14.92 6.87 5.19
CA VAL A 33 13.84 6.99 4.21
C VAL A 33 13.93 8.32 3.48
N PHE A 34 13.85 8.27 2.15
CA PHE A 34 13.89 9.44 1.25
C PHE A 34 12.70 9.43 0.32
N ASN A 35 12.14 10.60 0.05
CA ASN A 35 10.94 10.75 -0.76
C ASN A 35 11.28 11.35 -2.12
N ILE A 36 10.72 10.78 -3.18
CA ILE A 36 10.68 11.33 -4.53
C ILE A 36 9.21 11.58 -4.83
N LEU A 37 8.81 12.82 -5.02
CA LEU A 37 7.46 13.20 -5.41
C LEU A 37 7.44 13.58 -6.89
N GLU A 38 6.65 12.86 -7.67
CA GLU A 38 6.37 13.17 -9.08
C GLU A 38 4.85 13.31 -9.22
N ASP A 39 4.33 14.47 -8.86
CA ASP A 39 2.91 14.74 -8.74
C ASP A 39 2.20 15.00 -10.08
N SER A 40 2.93 15.08 -11.19
CA SER A 40 2.35 15.13 -12.53
C SER A 40 1.84 13.76 -13.01
N LEU A 41 2.28 12.63 -12.44
CA LEU A 41 1.95 11.28 -12.92
C LEU A 41 0.45 11.02 -13.08
N THR A 42 -0.35 11.49 -12.14
CA THR A 42 -1.81 11.28 -12.17
C THR A 42 -2.47 12.12 -13.29
N ALA A 43 -2.01 13.36 -13.48
CA ALA A 43 -2.51 14.23 -14.54
C ALA A 43 -2.12 13.68 -15.91
N ASP A 44 -0.89 13.20 -16.06
CA ASP A 44 -0.37 12.65 -17.32
C ASP A 44 -1.04 11.32 -17.67
N LEU A 45 -1.36 10.47 -16.68
CA LEU A 45 -2.16 9.26 -16.92
C LEU A 45 -3.55 9.61 -17.45
N LYS A 46 -4.18 10.63 -16.86
CA LYS A 46 -5.48 11.13 -17.34
C LYS A 46 -5.37 11.68 -18.75
N ALA A 47 -4.35 12.48 -19.06
CA ALA A 47 -4.09 13.01 -20.40
C ALA A 47 -3.83 11.90 -21.43
N ALA A 48 -3.21 10.79 -21.01
CA ALA A 48 -3.00 9.60 -21.82
C ALA A 48 -4.24 8.67 -21.88
N ASN A 49 -5.43 9.13 -21.47
CA ASN A 49 -6.67 8.33 -21.42
C ASN A 49 -6.51 6.99 -20.67
N GLY A 50 -5.73 6.96 -19.59
CA GLY A 50 -5.47 5.77 -18.81
C GLY A 50 -4.42 4.83 -19.41
N ASN A 51 -3.73 5.22 -20.48
CA ASN A 51 -2.68 4.40 -21.10
C ASN A 51 -1.41 4.41 -20.25
N ILE A 52 -1.28 3.45 -19.35
CA ILE A 52 -0.13 3.28 -18.46
C ILE A 52 1.18 3.05 -19.24
N ALA A 53 1.11 2.43 -20.42
CA ALA A 53 2.30 2.16 -21.24
C ALA A 53 3.06 3.44 -21.61
N ALA A 54 2.39 4.58 -21.75
CA ALA A 54 3.00 5.88 -22.01
C ALA A 54 3.92 6.36 -20.85
N LEU A 55 3.75 5.80 -19.65
CA LEU A 55 4.49 6.21 -18.45
C LEU A 55 5.63 5.24 -18.06
N ILE A 56 5.74 4.08 -18.70
CA ILE A 56 6.73 3.04 -18.35
C ILE A 56 8.16 3.61 -18.29
N THR A 57 8.56 4.39 -19.30
CA THR A 57 9.90 4.99 -19.36
C THR A 57 10.17 5.90 -18.17
N ARG A 58 9.15 6.67 -17.73
CA ARG A 58 9.30 7.57 -16.58
C ARG A 58 9.43 6.77 -15.28
N PHE A 59 8.63 5.72 -15.08
CA PHE A 59 8.76 4.83 -13.91
C PHE A 59 10.13 4.15 -13.85
N SER A 60 10.63 3.67 -14.98
CA SER A 60 11.98 3.11 -15.08
C SER A 60 13.07 4.13 -14.74
N ALA A 61 12.92 5.37 -15.20
CA ALA A 61 13.86 6.46 -14.90
C ALA A 61 13.84 6.83 -13.40
N LEU A 62 12.67 6.96 -12.78
CA LEU A 62 12.53 7.24 -11.35
C LEU A 62 13.12 6.12 -10.48
N THR A 63 12.88 4.86 -10.87
CA THR A 63 13.46 3.71 -10.17
C THR A 63 14.98 3.69 -10.30
N ARG A 64 15.51 3.92 -11.49
CA ARG A 64 16.97 3.99 -11.71
C ARG A 64 17.58 5.12 -10.91
N TYR A 65 16.99 6.32 -10.94
CA TYR A 65 17.45 7.46 -10.12
C TYR A 65 17.52 7.09 -8.62
N ALA A 66 16.49 6.43 -8.09
CA ALA A 66 16.47 5.98 -6.70
C ALA A 66 17.65 5.02 -6.41
N VAL A 67 17.88 4.04 -7.30
CA VAL A 67 18.96 3.05 -7.16
C VAL A 67 20.34 3.71 -7.28
N ASP A 68 20.54 4.57 -8.28
CA ASP A 68 21.81 5.29 -8.50
C ASP A 68 22.11 6.25 -7.34
N SER A 69 21.07 6.73 -6.64
CA SER A 69 21.21 7.51 -5.40
C SER A 69 21.52 6.64 -4.17
N GLY A 70 21.71 5.32 -4.35
CA GLY A 70 22.12 4.36 -3.32
C GLY A 70 20.96 3.78 -2.52
N ALA A 71 19.74 3.69 -3.07
CA ALA A 71 18.64 3.00 -2.43
C ALA A 71 18.90 1.48 -2.40
N ASP A 72 18.73 0.87 -1.23
CA ASP A 72 18.75 -0.58 -1.03
C ASP A 72 17.39 -1.21 -1.36
N GLY A 73 16.32 -0.40 -1.38
CA GLY A 73 14.97 -0.81 -1.77
C GLY A 73 14.12 0.38 -2.18
N VAL A 74 13.12 0.13 -3.03
CA VAL A 74 12.18 1.12 -3.57
C VAL A 74 10.75 0.71 -3.27
N LEU A 75 9.92 1.65 -2.84
CA LEU A 75 8.48 1.46 -2.68
C LEU A 75 7.73 2.55 -3.44
N PHE A 76 6.89 2.15 -4.37
CA PHE A 76 5.88 3.03 -4.95
C PHE A 76 4.65 3.09 -4.04
N THR A 77 4.04 4.27 -3.90
CA THR A 77 2.93 4.49 -2.96
C THR A 77 1.59 4.77 -3.65
N CYS A 78 1.51 4.57 -4.96
CA CYS A 78 0.28 4.74 -5.74
C CYS A 78 0.00 3.48 -6.56
N SER A 79 -1.16 2.86 -6.34
CA SER A 79 -1.58 1.61 -6.96
C SER A 79 -2.02 1.73 -8.43
N ALA A 80 -2.32 2.95 -8.89
CA ALA A 80 -2.81 3.18 -10.26
C ALA A 80 -1.83 2.77 -11.38
N PHE A 81 -0.56 2.50 -11.06
CA PHE A 81 0.55 2.34 -12.02
C PHE A 81 1.19 0.94 -12.01
N GLY A 82 0.46 -0.08 -11.56
CA GLY A 82 0.97 -1.45 -11.40
C GLY A 82 1.86 -1.94 -12.57
N PRO A 83 1.39 -1.95 -13.82
CA PRO A 83 2.18 -2.41 -14.96
C PRO A 83 3.46 -1.61 -15.22
N ALA A 84 3.45 -0.29 -14.97
CA ALA A 84 4.65 0.53 -15.11
C ALA A 84 5.69 0.25 -14.00
N ILE A 85 5.22 -0.06 -12.78
CA ILE A 85 6.08 -0.48 -11.67
C ILE A 85 6.70 -1.85 -11.96
N ASP A 86 5.92 -2.80 -12.51
CA ASP A 86 6.43 -4.13 -12.87
C ASP A 86 7.52 -4.04 -13.94
N ALA A 87 7.34 -3.18 -14.95
CA ALA A 87 8.36 -2.92 -15.97
C ALA A 87 9.62 -2.27 -15.37
N ALA A 88 9.47 -1.33 -14.45
CA ALA A 88 10.59 -0.68 -13.77
C ALA A 88 11.37 -1.65 -12.86
N ARG A 89 10.67 -2.55 -12.17
CA ARG A 89 11.24 -3.61 -11.33
C ARG A 89 12.18 -4.52 -12.11
N ALA A 90 11.81 -4.88 -13.34
CA ALA A 90 12.61 -5.78 -14.19
C ALA A 90 13.98 -5.19 -14.56
N GLY A 91 14.18 -3.88 -14.45
CA GLY A 91 15.41 -3.17 -14.83
C GLY A 91 16.43 -2.97 -13.70
N VAL A 92 16.19 -3.46 -12.48
CA VAL A 92 17.05 -3.25 -11.30
C VAL A 92 17.17 -4.49 -10.44
N CYS A 93 18.25 -4.56 -9.63
CA CYS A 93 18.51 -5.71 -8.75
C CYS A 93 18.00 -5.52 -7.30
N VAL A 94 17.62 -4.30 -6.92
CA VAL A 94 17.09 -4.04 -5.57
C VAL A 94 15.60 -4.38 -5.50
N PRO A 95 15.05 -4.74 -4.33
CA PRO A 95 13.61 -4.90 -4.17
C PRO A 95 12.84 -3.63 -4.54
N VAL A 96 11.87 -3.78 -5.46
CA VAL A 96 10.92 -2.72 -5.84
C VAL A 96 9.52 -3.22 -5.54
N LEU A 97 8.80 -2.57 -4.63
CA LEU A 97 7.46 -2.98 -4.23
C LEU A 97 6.39 -2.07 -4.82
N LYS A 98 5.28 -2.70 -5.22
CA LYS A 98 3.99 -2.03 -5.43
C LYS A 98 3.34 -1.76 -4.06
N PRO A 99 2.44 -0.76 -3.94
CA PRO A 99 1.88 -0.40 -2.65
C PRO A 99 1.11 -1.55 -1.97
N ASN A 100 0.24 -2.24 -2.70
CA ASN A 100 -0.70 -3.19 -2.10
C ASN A 100 -0.20 -4.64 -2.04
N GLU A 101 0.82 -5.02 -2.84
CA GLU A 101 1.20 -6.43 -3.02
C GLU A 101 1.61 -7.12 -1.72
N ALA A 102 2.26 -6.42 -0.81
CA ALA A 102 2.67 -6.97 0.48
C ALA A 102 1.46 -7.25 1.39
N MET A 103 0.51 -6.31 1.44
CA MET A 103 -0.74 -6.46 2.20
C MET A 103 -1.57 -7.62 1.65
N ILE A 104 -1.73 -7.69 0.33
CA ILE A 104 -2.51 -8.75 -0.31
C ILE A 104 -1.85 -10.11 -0.06
N SER A 105 -0.53 -10.22 -0.27
CA SER A 105 0.19 -11.48 0.00
C SER A 105 0.02 -11.94 1.43
N GLN A 106 0.13 -11.02 2.40
CA GLN A 106 -0.08 -11.32 3.82
C GLN A 106 -1.53 -11.73 4.11
N ALA A 107 -2.53 -11.08 3.50
CA ALA A 107 -3.93 -11.45 3.65
C ALA A 107 -4.20 -12.87 3.14
N LEU A 108 -3.63 -13.22 1.98
CA LEU A 108 -3.73 -14.57 1.41
C LEU A 108 -3.08 -15.66 2.30
N GLU A 109 -2.11 -15.31 3.13
CA GLU A 109 -1.51 -16.23 4.11
C GLU A 109 -2.40 -16.42 5.33
N LEU A 110 -3.15 -15.37 5.75
CA LEU A 110 -3.99 -15.39 6.95
C LEU A 110 -5.32 -16.11 6.75
N GLY A 111 -5.86 -16.15 5.53
CA GLY A 111 -7.11 -16.83 5.27
C GLY A 111 -7.65 -16.63 3.87
N SER A 112 -8.88 -17.09 3.67
CA SER A 112 -9.59 -17.01 2.39
C SER A 112 -10.78 -16.04 2.41
N LYS A 113 -11.35 -15.76 3.59
CA LYS A 113 -12.43 -14.78 3.75
C LYS A 113 -11.85 -13.43 4.12
N ILE A 114 -11.79 -12.52 3.16
CA ILE A 114 -11.10 -11.24 3.29
C ILE A 114 -12.11 -10.10 3.19
N ALA A 115 -12.11 -9.19 4.16
CA ALA A 115 -12.85 -7.94 4.04
C ALA A 115 -11.92 -6.82 3.53
N LEU A 116 -12.33 -6.16 2.47
CA LEU A 116 -11.68 -4.95 1.96
C LEU A 116 -12.52 -3.74 2.37
N ILE A 117 -12.05 -2.95 3.33
CA ILE A 117 -12.71 -1.72 3.73
C ILE A 117 -12.09 -0.54 2.98
N ALA A 118 -12.96 0.31 2.41
CA ALA A 118 -12.58 1.52 1.69
C ALA A 118 -13.44 2.70 2.14
N THR A 119 -12.86 3.91 2.13
CA THR A 119 -13.61 5.15 2.37
C THR A 119 -13.93 5.90 1.08
N PHE A 120 -13.31 5.51 -0.04
CA PHE A 120 -13.47 6.09 -1.37
C PHE A 120 -13.80 4.99 -2.37
N ALA A 121 -15.06 4.93 -2.80
CA ALA A 121 -15.60 3.86 -3.64
C ALA A 121 -14.77 3.57 -4.92
N PRO A 122 -14.23 4.57 -5.66
CA PRO A 122 -13.42 4.29 -6.84
C PRO A 122 -12.12 3.51 -6.59
N SER A 123 -11.66 3.40 -5.35
CA SER A 123 -10.47 2.59 -5.02
C SER A 123 -10.78 1.08 -4.91
N ILE A 124 -12.03 0.69 -4.78
CA ILE A 124 -12.42 -0.72 -4.56
C ILE A 124 -12.07 -1.58 -5.76
N ALA A 125 -12.55 -1.24 -6.94
CA ALA A 125 -12.38 -2.07 -8.13
C ALA A 125 -10.91 -2.33 -8.50
N PRO A 126 -9.99 -1.33 -8.51
CA PRO A 126 -8.58 -1.58 -8.75
C PRO A 126 -7.93 -2.50 -7.72
N VAL A 127 -8.23 -2.31 -6.43
CA VAL A 127 -7.65 -3.16 -5.36
C VAL A 127 -8.23 -4.57 -5.41
N THR A 128 -9.52 -4.73 -5.71
CA THR A 128 -10.15 -6.05 -5.95
C THR A 128 -9.45 -6.80 -7.06
N ALA A 129 -9.18 -6.14 -8.19
CA ALA A 129 -8.47 -6.76 -9.31
C ALA A 129 -7.05 -7.21 -8.92
N GLU A 130 -6.34 -6.43 -8.10
CA GLU A 130 -5.03 -6.83 -7.57
C GLU A 130 -5.13 -8.07 -6.66
N PHE A 131 -6.18 -8.17 -5.82
CA PHE A 131 -6.45 -9.35 -4.99
C PHE A 131 -6.70 -10.60 -5.84
N GLU A 132 -7.55 -10.49 -6.85
CA GLU A 132 -7.87 -11.60 -7.76
C GLU A 132 -6.64 -12.08 -8.54
N ASP A 133 -5.81 -11.15 -9.02
CA ASP A 133 -4.58 -11.48 -9.75
C ASP A 133 -3.56 -12.18 -8.86
N LEU A 134 -3.30 -11.68 -7.65
CA LEU A 134 -2.34 -12.28 -6.73
C LEU A 134 -2.85 -13.62 -6.18
N ALA A 135 -4.16 -13.75 -5.91
CA ALA A 135 -4.76 -15.01 -5.50
C ALA A 135 -4.61 -16.07 -6.60
N ARG A 136 -4.85 -15.70 -7.88
CA ARG A 136 -4.66 -16.59 -9.03
C ARG A 136 -3.20 -17.02 -9.17
N GLN A 137 -2.24 -16.10 -9.06
CA GLN A 137 -0.81 -16.39 -9.08
C GLN A 137 -0.39 -17.35 -7.96
N ALA A 138 -0.99 -17.22 -6.78
CA ALA A 138 -0.77 -18.08 -5.63
C ALA A 138 -1.59 -19.39 -5.66
N SER A 139 -2.42 -19.62 -6.70
CA SER A 139 -3.36 -20.75 -6.80
C SER A 139 -4.30 -20.84 -5.58
N LYS A 140 -4.75 -19.69 -5.06
CA LYS A 140 -5.68 -19.57 -3.93
C LYS A 140 -7.06 -19.11 -4.39
N THR A 141 -8.11 -19.68 -3.79
CA THR A 141 -9.49 -19.19 -3.92
C THR A 141 -9.79 -18.29 -2.72
N ILE A 142 -10.37 -17.13 -2.98
CA ILE A 142 -10.74 -16.16 -1.95
C ILE A 142 -12.22 -15.78 -2.04
N ASP A 143 -12.78 -15.44 -0.89
CA ASP A 143 -14.05 -14.75 -0.74
C ASP A 143 -13.74 -13.32 -0.29
N LEU A 144 -13.78 -12.38 -1.23
CA LEU A 144 -13.45 -10.97 -1.01
C LEU A 144 -14.71 -10.13 -0.89
N ARG A 145 -14.99 -9.65 0.32
CA ARG A 145 -16.11 -8.75 0.63
C ARG A 145 -15.62 -7.31 0.68
N SER A 146 -16.22 -6.44 -0.12
CA SER A 146 -15.92 -5.00 -0.08
C SER A 146 -16.95 -4.25 0.76
N ILE A 147 -16.45 -3.39 1.67
CA ILE A 147 -17.25 -2.52 2.54
C ILE A 147 -16.82 -1.09 2.26
N CYS A 148 -17.78 -0.22 1.89
CA CYS A 148 -17.48 1.19 1.59
C CYS A 148 -18.08 2.11 2.65
N VAL A 149 -17.27 3.02 3.19
CA VAL A 149 -17.64 3.96 4.27
C VAL A 149 -17.39 5.40 3.81
N PRO A 150 -18.21 5.93 2.87
CA PRO A 150 -17.97 7.27 2.28
C PRO A 150 -18.08 8.41 3.29
N GLU A 151 -18.84 8.23 4.37
CA GLU A 151 -18.96 9.20 5.46
C GLU A 151 -17.61 9.40 6.18
N ALA A 152 -16.82 8.33 6.31
CA ALA A 152 -15.47 8.43 6.86
C ALA A 152 -14.56 9.28 5.97
N TRP A 153 -14.68 9.16 4.65
CA TRP A 153 -13.95 10.03 3.73
C TRP A 153 -14.35 11.51 3.90
N ALA A 154 -15.64 11.79 4.01
CA ALA A 154 -16.14 13.15 4.23
C ALA A 154 -15.62 13.76 5.55
N ALA A 155 -15.60 12.98 6.64
CA ALA A 155 -15.04 13.41 7.92
C ALA A 155 -13.56 13.75 7.81
N LEU A 156 -12.78 12.89 7.14
CA LEU A 156 -11.34 13.12 6.94
C LEU A 156 -11.06 14.40 6.14
N GLN A 157 -11.86 14.68 5.10
CA GLN A 157 -11.72 15.91 4.31
C GLN A 157 -12.02 17.18 5.13
N GLN A 158 -12.85 17.07 6.17
CA GLN A 158 -13.15 18.14 7.12
C GLN A 158 -12.10 18.25 8.24
N GLY A 159 -11.07 17.40 8.24
CA GLY A 159 -10.02 17.35 9.25
C GLY A 159 -10.40 16.58 10.52
N ASP A 160 -11.56 15.93 10.53
CA ASP A 160 -12.03 15.12 11.66
C ASP A 160 -11.56 13.65 11.53
N ALA A 161 -10.29 13.44 11.89
CA ALA A 161 -9.68 12.12 11.90
C ALA A 161 -10.31 11.19 12.94
N GLY A 162 -10.84 11.73 14.04
CA GLY A 162 -11.50 10.93 15.08
C GLY A 162 -12.77 10.27 14.57
N THR A 163 -13.66 11.04 13.96
CA THR A 163 -14.88 10.52 13.32
C THR A 163 -14.55 9.57 12.16
N HIS A 164 -13.55 9.90 11.33
CA HIS A 164 -13.07 8.99 10.29
C HIS A 164 -12.72 7.61 10.85
N ASP A 165 -11.85 7.54 11.85
CA ASP A 165 -11.37 6.29 12.42
C ASP A 165 -12.50 5.53 13.12
N HIS A 166 -13.41 6.22 13.80
CA HIS A 166 -14.57 5.65 14.46
C HIS A 166 -15.55 4.98 13.49
N LEU A 167 -15.90 5.64 12.38
CA LEU A 167 -16.80 5.11 11.36
C LEU A 167 -16.23 3.85 10.69
N ILE A 168 -14.94 3.81 10.42
CA ILE A 168 -14.27 2.64 9.87
C ILE A 168 -14.35 1.47 10.87
N ALA A 169 -14.08 1.75 12.16
CA ALA A 169 -14.16 0.74 13.20
C ALA A 169 -15.59 0.19 13.35
N GLN A 170 -16.62 1.04 13.28
CA GLN A 170 -18.02 0.60 13.30
C GLN A 170 -18.36 -0.30 12.11
N ALA A 171 -17.96 0.07 10.89
CA ALA A 171 -18.23 -0.71 9.69
C ALA A 171 -17.57 -2.09 9.72
N SER A 172 -16.53 -2.29 10.52
CA SER A 172 -15.87 -3.60 10.66
C SER A 172 -16.76 -4.67 11.32
N ALA A 173 -17.88 -4.30 11.91
CA ALA A 173 -18.89 -5.25 12.39
C ALA A 173 -19.44 -6.14 11.26
N GLU A 174 -19.43 -5.66 10.01
CA GLU A 174 -19.82 -6.44 8.84
C GLU A 174 -18.76 -7.48 8.42
N ALA A 175 -17.58 -7.46 9.03
CA ALA A 175 -16.44 -8.33 8.69
C ALA A 175 -16.09 -9.34 9.79
N VAL A 176 -16.94 -9.54 10.79
CA VAL A 176 -16.66 -10.43 11.94
C VAL A 176 -16.52 -11.91 11.56
N ASP A 177 -17.06 -12.32 10.42
CA ASP A 177 -16.94 -13.66 9.85
C ASP A 177 -15.77 -13.81 8.87
N CYS A 178 -15.03 -12.73 8.59
CA CYS A 178 -13.83 -12.75 7.77
C CYS A 178 -12.60 -13.20 8.58
N ASP A 179 -11.58 -13.72 7.89
CA ASP A 179 -10.32 -14.13 8.50
C ASP A 179 -9.42 -12.90 8.78
N VAL A 180 -9.50 -11.90 7.89
CA VAL A 180 -8.67 -10.69 7.91
C VAL A 180 -9.40 -9.51 7.30
N ILE A 181 -9.09 -8.31 7.79
CA ILE A 181 -9.57 -7.03 7.25
C ILE A 181 -8.39 -6.32 6.59
N CYS A 182 -8.59 -5.81 5.39
CA CYS A 182 -7.60 -5.04 4.63
C CYS A 182 -8.13 -3.63 4.35
N PHE A 183 -7.30 -2.61 4.50
CA PHE A 183 -7.64 -1.24 4.17
C PHE A 183 -7.17 -0.85 2.78
N ALA A 184 -8.09 -0.34 1.97
CA ALA A 184 -7.83 0.02 0.57
C ALA A 184 -6.99 1.29 0.39
N GLN A 185 -6.82 2.11 1.44
CA GLN A 185 -6.16 3.41 1.34
C GLN A 185 -5.18 3.66 2.48
N PHE A 186 -4.09 4.38 2.15
CA PHE A 186 -3.07 4.80 3.12
C PHE A 186 -3.63 5.66 4.25
N SER A 187 -4.60 6.52 3.94
CA SER A 187 -5.24 7.42 4.91
C SER A 187 -5.98 6.70 6.02
N MET A 188 -6.38 5.44 5.82
CA MET A 188 -7.13 4.65 6.80
C MET A 188 -6.24 4.01 7.88
N THR A 189 -4.91 4.09 7.75
CA THR A 189 -3.96 3.41 8.64
C THR A 189 -4.18 3.74 10.12
N SER A 190 -4.61 4.97 10.45
CA SER A 190 -4.89 5.41 11.83
C SER A 190 -6.04 4.66 12.47
N ALA A 191 -7.01 4.21 11.69
CA ALA A 191 -8.18 3.46 12.17
C ALA A 191 -7.86 2.01 12.56
N SER A 192 -6.67 1.48 12.17
CA SER A 192 -6.34 0.05 12.34
C SER A 192 -6.47 -0.45 13.79
N PRO A 193 -5.96 0.23 14.83
CA PRO A 193 -6.09 -0.25 16.21
C PRO A 193 -7.55 -0.33 16.68
N ALA A 194 -8.36 0.69 16.38
CA ALA A 194 -9.77 0.74 16.75
C ALA A 194 -10.57 -0.35 16.01
N THR A 195 -10.31 -0.52 14.72
CA THR A 195 -10.94 -1.56 13.89
C THR A 195 -10.59 -2.96 14.37
N GLN A 196 -9.33 -3.22 14.71
CA GLN A 196 -8.89 -4.51 15.26
C GLN A 196 -9.58 -4.82 16.60
N THR A 197 -9.72 -3.81 17.46
CA THR A 197 -10.43 -3.96 18.74
C THR A 197 -11.91 -4.24 18.52
N ALA A 198 -12.58 -3.53 17.62
CA ALA A 198 -14.00 -3.65 17.36
C ALA A 198 -14.37 -4.99 16.67
N SER A 199 -13.58 -5.45 15.73
CA SER A 199 -13.84 -6.67 14.95
C SER A 199 -13.28 -7.94 15.59
N GLY A 200 -12.25 -7.83 16.44
CA GLY A 200 -11.47 -8.98 16.92
C GLY A 200 -10.66 -9.68 15.80
N ARG A 201 -10.50 -9.07 14.63
CA ARG A 201 -9.80 -9.63 13.47
C ARG A 201 -8.49 -8.93 13.22
N PRO A 202 -7.49 -9.62 12.63
CA PRO A 202 -6.29 -8.96 12.13
C PRO A 202 -6.66 -7.87 11.13
N VAL A 203 -6.06 -6.68 11.26
CA VAL A 203 -6.25 -5.56 10.33
C VAL A 203 -4.93 -5.26 9.64
N LEU A 204 -4.91 -5.39 8.33
CA LEU A 204 -3.75 -5.11 7.49
C LEU A 204 -3.91 -3.75 6.82
N THR A 205 -2.82 -2.99 6.83
CA THR A 205 -2.74 -1.71 6.12
C THR A 205 -1.64 -1.76 5.09
N THR A 206 -1.87 -1.15 3.95
CA THR A 206 -0.90 -1.10 2.86
C THR A 206 0.47 -0.57 3.32
N PRO A 207 0.57 0.56 4.07
CA PRO A 207 1.89 1.06 4.50
C PRO A 207 2.60 0.10 5.44
N ASP A 208 1.89 -0.47 6.41
CA ASP A 208 2.50 -1.34 7.42
C ASP A 208 3.03 -2.63 6.80
N SER A 209 2.22 -3.26 5.96
CA SER A 209 2.62 -4.48 5.26
C SER A 209 3.81 -4.25 4.31
N ALA A 210 3.83 -3.12 3.60
CA ALA A 210 4.94 -2.77 2.71
C ALA A 210 6.25 -2.54 3.50
N VAL A 211 6.20 -1.83 4.63
CA VAL A 211 7.38 -1.63 5.50
C VAL A 211 7.87 -2.96 6.07
N ALA A 212 6.97 -3.81 6.56
CA ALA A 212 7.33 -5.13 7.09
C ALA A 212 7.98 -6.01 6.01
N LYS A 213 7.44 -6.02 4.79
CA LYS A 213 7.99 -6.78 3.65
C LYS A 213 9.37 -6.30 3.27
N LEU A 214 9.57 -4.97 3.10
CA LEU A 214 10.90 -4.41 2.80
C LEU A 214 11.92 -4.76 3.88
N LYS A 215 11.55 -4.63 5.15
CA LYS A 215 12.42 -4.99 6.27
C LYS A 215 12.84 -6.45 6.22
N THR A 216 11.93 -7.36 5.89
CA THR A 216 12.23 -8.79 5.74
C THR A 216 13.16 -9.05 4.54
N LEU A 217 12.88 -8.43 3.38
CA LEU A 217 13.69 -8.62 2.17
C LEU A 217 15.11 -8.08 2.30
N LEU A 218 15.30 -7.05 3.12
CA LEU A 218 16.58 -6.36 3.31
C LEU A 218 17.26 -6.69 4.65
N ALA A 219 16.65 -7.61 5.43
CA ALA A 219 17.31 -8.11 6.63
C ALA A 219 18.62 -8.83 6.26
N PRO A 220 19.71 -8.62 7.01
CA PRO A 220 20.92 -9.42 6.82
C PRO A 220 20.56 -10.90 6.94
N HIS A 221 20.90 -11.69 5.94
CA HIS A 221 20.75 -13.15 6.03
C HIS A 221 21.72 -13.59 7.12
N SER A 222 21.20 -14.07 8.26
CA SER A 222 22.00 -14.75 9.28
C SER A 222 22.41 -16.10 8.67
N TYR A 223 23.68 -16.20 8.26
CA TYR A 223 24.34 -17.45 7.92
C TYR A 223 24.78 -18.17 9.19
#